data_5af1bc5307a72641f19161e16b893f7a
#
_entry.id   5af1bc5307a72641f19161e16b893f7a
#
_cell.length_a   1.000
_cell.length_b   1.000
_cell.length_c   1.000
_cell.angle_alpha   90.00
_cell.angle_beta   90.00
_cell.angle_gamma   90.00
#
_symmetry.space_group_name_H-M   'P 1'
#
loop_
_entity.id
_entity.type
_entity.pdbx_description
1 polymer ?
#
loop_
_entity_poly.entity_id
_entity_poly.type
_entity_poly.pdbx_seq_one_letter_code
_entity_poly.pdbx_strand_id
1 'polypeptide(L)' 'GMLAFEIGYDQGEAVKNLMEAQDFACVEIKKDLAGLDRLVFGFAREGE' A
#
# COMPACT_ATOMS: atom_id res chain seq x y z
N GLY A 1 2.31 -13.19 3.08
CA GLY A 1 3.21 -12.60 2.13
C GLY A 1 3.01 -11.11 1.97
N MET A 2 3.87 -10.51 1.21
CA MET A 2 3.84 -9.07 0.97
C MET A 2 3.30 -8.79 -0.41
N LEU A 3 2.51 -7.75 -0.51
CA LEU A 3 1.98 -7.31 -1.79
C LEU A 3 2.32 -5.83 -1.96
N ALA A 4 2.78 -5.47 -3.14
CA ALA A 4 3.18 -4.10 -3.41
C ALA A 4 2.63 -3.67 -4.77
N PHE A 5 2.21 -2.41 -4.84
CA PHE A 5 1.67 -1.83 -6.07
C PHE A 5 2.37 -0.53 -6.37
N GLU A 6 2.72 -0.32 -7.64
CA GLU A 6 3.12 0.99 -8.09
C GLU A 6 1.88 1.81 -8.37
N ILE A 7 1.89 3.07 -7.93
CA ILE A 7 0.70 3.89 -8.00
C ILE A 7 1.02 5.27 -8.55
N GLY A 8 -0.02 5.96 -8.97
CA GLY A 8 0.11 7.36 -9.29
C GLY A 8 0.16 8.20 -8.03
N TYR A 9 0.65 9.42 -8.17
CA TYR A 9 0.91 10.25 -7.01
C TYR A 9 -0.36 10.56 -6.20
N ASP A 10 -1.51 10.45 -6.81
CA ASP A 10 -2.76 10.78 -6.14
C ASP A 10 -3.58 9.54 -5.80
N GLN A 11 -2.99 8.35 -5.85
CA GLN A 11 -3.73 7.12 -5.64
C GLN A 11 -3.35 6.39 -4.36
N GLY A 12 -2.38 6.93 -3.62
CA GLY A 12 -1.84 6.21 -2.48
C GLY A 12 -2.89 5.86 -1.45
N GLU A 13 -3.68 6.84 -1.04
CA GLU A 13 -4.66 6.62 0.01
C GLU A 13 -5.76 5.67 -0.44
N ALA A 14 -6.20 5.81 -1.70
CA ALA A 14 -7.24 4.93 -2.21
C ALA A 14 -6.77 3.47 -2.22
N VAL A 15 -5.55 3.24 -2.67
CA VAL A 15 -5.02 1.87 -2.70
C VAL A 15 -4.78 1.36 -1.30
N LYS A 16 -4.28 2.22 -0.41
CA LYS A 16 -4.08 1.82 0.97
C LYS A 16 -5.39 1.38 1.61
N ASN A 17 -6.45 2.15 1.39
CA ASN A 17 -7.75 1.81 1.96
C ASN A 17 -8.26 0.49 1.39
N LEU A 18 -8.05 0.26 0.10
CA LEU A 18 -8.43 -1.01 -0.51
C LEU A 18 -7.70 -2.18 0.13
N MET A 19 -6.39 -2.01 0.36
CA MET A 19 -5.62 -3.09 0.94
C MET A 19 -6.06 -3.36 2.38
N GLU A 20 -6.34 -2.32 3.12
CA GLU A 20 -6.82 -2.50 4.49
C GLU A 20 -8.18 -3.20 4.52
N ALA A 21 -9.02 -2.88 3.54
CA ALA A 21 -10.32 -3.54 3.44
C ALA A 21 -10.17 -5.02 3.08
N GLN A 22 -9.05 -5.39 2.46
CA GLN A 22 -8.77 -6.77 2.10
C GLN A 22 -7.96 -7.49 3.18
N ASP A 23 -7.92 -6.93 4.39
CA ASP A 23 -7.26 -7.56 5.52
C ASP A 23 -5.75 -7.59 5.43
N PHE A 24 -5.18 -6.64 4.73
CA PHE A 24 -3.73 -6.49 4.78
C PHE A 24 -3.34 -5.72 6.03
N ALA A 25 -2.23 -6.10 6.62
CA ALA A 25 -1.69 -5.44 7.80
C ALA A 25 -0.46 -4.63 7.42
N CYS A 26 -0.15 -3.63 8.24
CA CYS A 26 1.07 -2.84 8.07
C CYS A 26 1.15 -2.20 6.68
N VAL A 27 0.02 -1.70 6.20
CA VAL A 27 -0.01 -1.07 4.89
C VAL A 27 0.69 0.28 4.97
N GLU A 28 1.63 0.51 4.06
CA GLU A 28 2.39 1.75 4.05
C GLU A 28 2.52 2.28 2.63
N ILE A 29 2.69 3.60 2.56
CA ILE A 29 2.90 4.30 1.31
C ILE A 29 4.35 4.76 1.26
N LYS A 30 5.03 4.48 0.16
CA LYS A 30 6.39 4.90 -0.05
C LYS A 30 6.42 6.03 -1.05
N LYS A 31 7.14 7.10 -0.72
CA LYS A 31 7.22 8.27 -1.58
C LYS A 31 8.54 8.30 -2.32
N ASP A 32 8.55 8.98 -3.45
CA ASP A 32 9.78 9.18 -4.20
C ASP A 32 10.52 10.41 -3.65
N LEU A 33 11.60 10.77 -4.30
CA LEU A 33 12.43 11.88 -3.86
C LEU A 33 11.70 13.23 -3.95
N ALA A 34 10.71 13.31 -4.80
CA ALA A 34 9.91 14.52 -4.92
C ALA A 34 8.80 14.57 -3.89
N GLY A 35 8.65 13.54 -3.06
CA GLY A 35 7.60 13.50 -2.06
C GLY A 35 6.26 13.02 -2.57
N LEU A 36 6.25 12.42 -3.76
CA LEU A 36 5.01 11.93 -4.36
C LEU A 36 4.86 10.45 -4.08
N ASP A 37 3.62 10.03 -3.82
CA ASP A 37 3.33 8.62 -3.58
C ASP A 37 3.69 7.80 -4.80
N ARG A 38 4.44 6.72 -4.61
CA ARG A 38 4.87 5.88 -5.71
C ARG A 38 4.57 4.42 -5.50
N LEU A 39 4.50 3.99 -4.25
CA LEU A 39 4.38 2.57 -3.95
C LEU A 39 3.53 2.39 -2.71
N VAL A 40 2.64 1.43 -2.75
CA VAL A 40 1.90 1.02 -1.56
C VAL A 40 2.17 -0.45 -1.35
N PHE A 41 2.53 -0.81 -0.12
CA PHE A 41 2.74 -2.22 0.17
C PHE A 41 2.12 -2.57 1.51
N GLY A 42 1.85 -3.84 1.66
CA GLY A 42 1.29 -4.34 2.91
C GLY A 42 1.54 -5.82 3.02
N PHE A 43 1.25 -6.36 4.18
CA PHE A 43 1.48 -7.77 4.46
C PHE A 43 0.14 -8.45 4.68
N ALA A 44 -0.06 -9.57 4.00
CA ALA A 44 -1.29 -10.32 4.15
C ALA A 44 -1.34 -10.94 5.53
N ARG A 45 -2.51 -10.95 6.12
CA ARG A 45 -2.72 -11.61 7.40
C ARG A 45 -3.03 -13.05 7.12
N GLU A 46 -2.01 -13.85 7.08
CA GLU A 46 -2.23 -15.24 6.77
C GLU A 46 -1.98 -16.08 7.99
N GLY A 47 -2.41 -17.29 7.93
CA GLY A 47 -2.21 -18.20 9.01
C GLY A 47 -3.26 -18.11 10.09
N GLU A 48 -4.16 -17.20 9.92
CA GLU A 48 -5.25 -17.04 10.87
C GLU A 48 -6.38 -17.98 10.60
#